data_ba1a0e83b383b2bc1d92092e57f8bb01
#
_entry.id   ba1a0e83b383b2bc1d92092e57f8bb01
#
_cell.length_a   1.000
_cell.length_b   1.000
_cell.length_c   1.000
_cell.angle_alpha   90.00
_cell.angle_beta   90.00
_cell.angle_gamma   90.00
#
_symmetry.space_group_name_H-M   'P 1'
#
loop_
_entity.id
_entity.type
_entity.pdbx_description
1 polymer ?
#
loop_
_entity_poly.entity_id
_entity_poly.type
_entity_poly.pdbx_seq_one_letter_code
_entity_poly.pdbx_strand_id
1 'polypeptide(L)' 'MENRELSKAEWISKAQVYCARAEHCAADVRRKLYEWGAPSDLFDGIEENLYANGFLDDER' A
#
# COMPACT_ATOMS: atom_id res chain seq x y z
N MET A 1 -2.77 -19.28 -3.10
CA MET A 1 -2.94 -18.90 -3.14
C MET A 1 -3.73 -17.88 -2.86
N GLU A 2 -4.43 -17.64 -2.28
CA GLU A 2 -5.14 -16.66 -2.11
C GLU A 2 -4.76 -15.68 -1.17
N ASN A 3 -4.91 -14.48 -1.32
CA ASN A 3 -4.47 -13.44 -0.51
C ASN A 3 -5.54 -12.75 0.23
N ARG A 4 -6.72 -13.23 0.15
CA ARG A 4 -7.82 -12.53 0.71
C ARG A 4 -7.79 -12.50 2.18
N GLU A 5 -6.98 -13.28 2.81
CA GLU A 5 -6.95 -13.29 4.24
C GLU A 5 -5.75 -12.57 4.82
N LEU A 6 -5.09 -11.75 4.09
CA LEU A 6 -3.95 -11.02 4.63
C LEU A 6 -4.41 -10.01 5.65
N SER A 7 -3.65 -9.86 6.70
CA SER A 7 -3.94 -8.86 7.71
C SER A 7 -3.52 -7.50 7.23
N LYS A 8 -3.93 -6.47 7.92
CA LYS A 8 -3.53 -5.12 7.58
C LYS A 8 -2.02 -5.01 7.57
N ALA A 9 -1.36 -5.60 8.54
CA ALA A 9 0.10 -5.55 8.62
C ALA A 9 0.73 -6.20 7.41
N GLU A 10 0.16 -7.27 6.93
CA GLU A 10 0.69 -7.94 5.76
C GLU A 10 0.46 -7.11 4.51
N TRP A 11 -0.68 -6.44 4.39
CA TRP A 11 -0.92 -5.56 3.28
C TRP A 11 0.06 -4.40 3.29
N ILE A 12 0.35 -3.86 4.46
CA ILE A 12 1.30 -2.76 4.61
C ILE A 12 2.68 -3.24 4.17
N SER A 13 3.08 -4.42 4.58
CA SER A 13 4.38 -4.96 4.23
C SER A 13 4.48 -5.12 2.71
N LYS A 14 3.44 -5.64 2.06
CA LYS A 14 3.42 -5.79 0.67
C LYS A 14 3.57 -4.46 -0.03
N ALA A 15 2.86 -3.46 0.44
CA ALA A 15 2.91 -2.13 -0.15
C ALA A 15 4.27 -1.47 0.06
N GLN A 16 4.89 -1.70 1.20
CA GLN A 16 6.21 -1.13 1.47
C GLN A 16 7.24 -1.71 0.51
N VAL A 17 7.18 -2.99 0.26
CA VAL A 17 8.10 -3.62 -0.68
C VAL A 17 7.87 -3.04 -2.07
N TYR A 18 6.62 -2.87 -2.47
CA TYR A 18 6.28 -2.30 -3.75
C TYR A 18 6.87 -0.91 -3.90
N CYS A 19 6.72 -0.07 -2.88
CA CYS A 19 7.23 1.28 -2.91
C CYS A 19 8.75 1.31 -2.88
N ALA A 20 9.36 0.35 -2.22
CA ALA A 20 10.81 0.34 -2.11
C ALA A 20 11.50 -0.04 -3.40
N ARG A 21 10.79 -0.70 -4.32
CA ARG A 21 11.41 -1.15 -5.53
C ARG A 21 11.48 -0.05 -6.58
N ALA A 22 10.66 0.95 -6.49
CA ALA A 22 10.67 2.06 -7.43
C ALA A 22 9.85 3.17 -6.85
N GLU A 23 9.97 4.35 -7.39
CA GLU A 23 9.20 5.45 -6.90
C GLU A 23 7.78 5.34 -7.39
N HIS A 24 6.81 5.48 -6.52
CA HIS A 24 5.42 5.43 -6.86
C HIS A 24 4.67 6.52 -6.14
N CYS A 25 3.57 6.97 -6.69
CA CYS A 25 2.74 7.96 -6.01
C CYS A 25 1.60 7.23 -5.33
N ALA A 26 0.83 7.94 -4.54
CA ALA A 26 -0.28 7.37 -3.82
C ALA A 26 -1.28 6.73 -4.77
N ALA A 27 -1.51 7.31 -5.92
CA ALA A 27 -2.45 6.77 -6.88
C ALA A 27 -1.98 5.41 -7.40
N ASP A 28 -0.69 5.25 -7.59
CA ASP A 28 -0.12 4.00 -8.04
C ASP A 28 -0.32 2.93 -6.99
N VAL A 29 -0.12 3.27 -5.74
CA VAL A 29 -0.27 2.34 -4.66
C VAL A 29 -1.73 1.91 -4.54
N ARG A 30 -2.67 2.84 -4.62
CA ARG A 30 -4.07 2.52 -4.54
C ARG A 30 -4.48 1.59 -5.67
N ARG A 31 -4.01 1.84 -6.87
CA ARG A 31 -4.31 1.01 -7.99
C ARG A 31 -3.78 -0.40 -7.76
N LYS A 32 -2.57 -0.50 -7.23
CA LYS A 32 -1.97 -1.79 -6.98
C LYS A 32 -2.72 -2.54 -5.90
N LEU A 33 -3.13 -1.87 -4.86
CA LEU A 33 -3.90 -2.50 -3.79
C LEU A 33 -5.21 -3.04 -4.36
N TYR A 34 -5.82 -2.31 -5.24
CA TYR A 34 -7.06 -2.72 -5.86
C TYR A 34 -6.80 -3.97 -6.70
N GLU A 35 -5.73 -4.00 -7.45
CA GLU A 35 -5.37 -5.13 -8.28
C GLU A 35 -5.06 -6.36 -7.44
N TRP A 36 -4.50 -6.19 -6.27
CA TRP A 36 -4.16 -7.29 -5.39
C TRP A 36 -5.39 -7.81 -4.65
N GLY A 37 -6.48 -7.09 -4.70
CA GLY A 37 -7.69 -7.48 -3.99
C GLY A 37 -7.76 -7.03 -2.57
N ALA A 38 -7.00 -6.03 -2.19
CA ALA A 38 -7.01 -5.53 -0.82
C ALA A 38 -8.35 -4.88 -0.52
N PRO A 39 -8.85 -5.02 0.70
CA PRO A 39 -10.10 -4.37 1.07
C PRO A 39 -9.96 -2.86 1.03
N SER A 40 -10.93 -2.19 0.46
CA SER A 40 -10.84 -0.74 0.33
C SER A 40 -10.82 -0.03 1.66
N ASP A 41 -11.37 -0.63 2.70
CA ASP A 41 -11.35 0.00 3.99
C ASP A 41 -9.95 0.11 4.51
N LEU A 42 -8.99 -0.65 4.03
CA LEU A 42 -7.63 -0.58 4.53
C LEU A 42 -6.78 0.37 3.74
N PHE A 43 -7.26 0.88 2.64
CA PHE A 43 -6.44 1.74 1.77
C PHE A 43 -5.91 2.96 2.51
N ASP A 44 -6.75 3.64 3.23
CA ASP A 44 -6.34 4.86 3.92
C ASP A 44 -5.27 4.55 4.96
N GLY A 45 -5.48 3.49 5.72
CA GLY A 45 -4.50 3.12 6.75
C GLY A 45 -3.18 2.70 6.16
N ILE A 46 -3.20 2.00 5.04
CA ILE A 46 -1.98 1.59 4.38
C ILE A 46 -1.26 2.82 3.85
N GLU A 47 -1.95 3.74 3.23
CA GLU A 47 -1.32 4.95 2.73
C GLU A 47 -0.74 5.76 3.84
N GLU A 48 -1.45 5.90 4.93
CA GLU A 48 -0.99 6.66 6.06
C GLU A 48 0.29 6.06 6.59
N ASN A 49 0.38 4.75 6.65
CA ASN A 49 1.58 4.09 7.12
C ASN A 49 2.72 4.36 6.17
N LEU A 50 2.48 4.33 4.87
CA LEU A 50 3.53 4.56 3.89
C LEU A 50 4.05 5.98 3.97
N TYR A 51 3.20 6.96 4.18
CA TYR A 51 3.63 8.35 4.34
C TYR A 51 4.45 8.48 5.63
N ALA A 52 3.96 7.89 6.69
CA ALA A 52 4.62 8.02 7.99
C ALA A 52 6.00 7.40 7.99
N ASN A 53 6.20 6.39 7.19
CA ASN A 53 7.49 5.69 7.14
C ASN A 53 8.36 6.12 5.96
N GLY A 54 7.94 7.14 5.26
CA GLY A 54 8.78 7.68 4.18
C GLY A 54 8.73 6.94 2.87
N PHE A 55 7.81 6.00 2.71
CA PHE A 55 7.69 5.29 1.47
C PHE A 55 6.90 6.09 0.42
N LEU A 56 6.04 7.01 0.84
CA LEU A 56 5.31 7.89 -0.05
C LEU A 56 5.58 9.31 0.32
N ASP A 57 5.58 10.20 -0.67
CA ASP A 57 5.87 11.59 -0.43
C ASP A 57 4.66 12.37 -0.75
N ASP A 58 4.11 13.11 0.22
CA ASP A 58 2.94 13.76 -0.06
C ASP A 58 3.13 15.17 -0.47
N GLU A 59 4.23 15.60 -0.87
CA GLU A 59 4.41 16.83 -1.30
C GLU A 59 4.04 17.10 -2.50
N ARG A 60 3.44 17.47 -2.98
CA ARG A 60 3.12 17.62 -4.17
C ARG A 60 2.78 18.36 -4.38
#